data_21cb8698794d04a393d496bce50be225
#
_entry.id   21cb8698794d04a393d496bce50be225
#
_cell.length_a   1.000
_cell.length_b   1.000
_cell.length_c   1.000
_cell.angle_alpha   90.00
_cell.angle_beta   90.00
_cell.angle_gamma   90.00
#
_symmetry.space_group_name_H-M   'P 1'
#
loop_
_entity.id
_entity.type
_entity.pdbx_description
1 polymer ?
#
loop_
_entity_poly.entity_id
_entity_poly.type
_entity_poly.pdbx_seq_one_letter_code
_entity_poly.pdbx_strand_id
1 'polypeptide(L)'
;NGDFEDDDFNLLKLMEKHILDIKISGINNILGSNVRKIDMKSIDDEGNIYNNKQVILDTSGTNLIDVLARENVDTENTISNDIYEVLDVLGIEAARLILMEEFLDVIISAGSSLNPRHIQVLVDTMTFSGNIMSIDRFGINRSNYGPIAKASFEEMTDQLYRSAIFGEIDNCKGVSANVLFGQEANCGTGCCDILFDESRFFAENGYNMKEHTI
;
A
#
# COMPACT_ATOMS: atom_id res chain seq x y z
N ASN A 1 -25.82 1.76 53.15
CA ASN A 1 -25.66 3.24 53.04
C ASN A 1 -24.29 3.66 52.47
N GLY A 2 -23.31 2.75 52.31
CA GLY A 2 -22.01 3.08 51.70
C GLY A 2 -21.94 3.00 50.20
N ASP A 3 -22.80 2.21 49.60
CA ASP A 3 -22.68 1.90 48.18
C ASP A 3 -23.15 3.07 47.25
N PHE A 4 -24.07 3.92 47.72
CA PHE A 4 -24.58 5.06 46.96
C PHE A 4 -23.59 6.26 46.93
N GLU A 5 -22.79 6.45 47.97
CA GLU A 5 -21.80 7.55 47.99
C GLU A 5 -20.62 7.26 47.06
N ASP A 6 -20.23 5.99 46.89
CA ASP A 6 -19.15 5.58 45.98
C ASP A 6 -19.60 5.69 44.51
N ASP A 7 -20.84 5.38 44.20
CA ASP A 7 -21.40 5.51 42.86
C ASP A 7 -21.52 6.97 42.42
N ASP A 8 -21.97 7.86 43.33
CA ASP A 8 -22.04 9.30 43.06
C ASP A 8 -20.65 9.91 42.85
N PHE A 9 -19.65 9.47 43.60
CA PHE A 9 -18.26 9.93 43.45
C PHE A 9 -17.66 9.48 42.10
N ASN A 10 -17.93 8.27 41.66
CA ASN A 10 -17.51 7.75 40.36
C ASN A 10 -18.19 8.52 39.22
N LEU A 11 -19.49 8.84 39.36
CA LEU A 11 -20.23 9.64 38.40
C LEU A 11 -19.62 11.05 38.27
N LEU A 12 -19.31 11.70 39.40
CA LEU A 12 -18.66 13.01 39.38
C LEU A 12 -17.30 13.02 38.70
N LYS A 13 -16.46 12.00 38.93
CA LYS A 13 -15.18 11.85 38.23
C LYS A 13 -15.35 11.65 36.74
N LEU A 14 -16.37 10.91 36.34
CA LEU A 14 -16.68 10.66 34.95
C LEU A 14 -17.17 11.94 34.24
N MET A 15 -17.98 12.74 34.94
CA MET A 15 -18.41 14.05 34.46
C MET A 15 -17.24 15.04 34.36
N GLU A 16 -16.36 15.07 35.39
CA GLU A 16 -15.16 15.90 35.37
C GLU A 16 -14.28 15.58 34.14
N LYS A 17 -14.06 14.30 33.86
CA LYS A 17 -13.30 13.85 32.69
C LYS A 17 -13.96 14.32 31.39
N HIS A 18 -15.26 14.12 31.25
CA HIS A 18 -15.99 14.58 30.06
C HIS A 18 -15.93 16.10 29.88
N ILE A 19 -16.02 16.88 30.97
CA ILE A 19 -15.92 18.35 30.91
C ILE A 19 -14.50 18.77 30.50
N LEU A 20 -13.46 18.10 31.02
CA LEU A 20 -12.08 18.38 30.66
C LEU A 20 -11.75 17.99 29.20
N ASP A 21 -12.44 17.01 28.66
CA ASP A 21 -12.26 16.55 27.27
C ASP A 21 -13.00 17.46 26.26
N ILE A 22 -13.86 18.41 26.73
CA ILE A 22 -14.56 19.36 25.85
C ILE A 22 -13.56 20.36 25.27
N LYS A 23 -13.39 20.34 23.97
CA LYS A 23 -12.58 21.34 23.26
C LYS A 23 -13.40 22.60 23.00
N ILE A 24 -12.92 23.70 23.53
CA ILE A 24 -13.57 25.01 23.39
C ILE A 24 -13.18 25.68 22.05
N SER A 25 -11.95 25.43 21.58
CA SER A 25 -11.39 26.01 20.37
C SER A 25 -10.33 25.09 19.78
N GLY A 26 -10.14 25.15 18.47
CA GLY A 26 -9.16 24.34 17.74
C GLY A 26 -9.78 23.17 16.97
N ILE A 27 -8.93 22.31 16.44
CA ILE A 27 -9.32 21.10 15.71
C ILE A 27 -9.16 19.89 16.63
N ASN A 28 -10.12 18.96 16.58
CA ASN A 28 -10.04 17.73 17.37
C ASN A 28 -8.77 16.94 17.00
N ASN A 29 -8.17 16.29 17.98
CA ASN A 29 -6.95 15.48 17.84
C ASN A 29 -5.67 16.22 17.42
N ILE A 30 -5.70 17.54 17.20
CA ILE A 30 -4.51 18.35 16.97
C ILE A 30 -4.12 19.02 18.27
N LEU A 31 -2.92 18.70 18.78
CA LEU A 31 -2.39 19.18 20.05
C LEU A 31 -1.56 20.46 19.89
N GLY A 32 -0.92 20.64 18.74
CA GLY A 32 -0.05 21.77 18.49
C GLY A 32 0.31 21.90 17.02
N SER A 33 0.90 23.04 16.66
CA SER A 33 1.37 23.30 15.30
C SER A 33 2.72 24.00 15.32
N ASN A 34 3.62 23.62 14.39
CA ASN A 34 4.92 24.22 14.19
C ASN A 34 5.06 24.73 12.77
N VAL A 35 5.66 25.91 12.62
CA VAL A 35 5.93 26.50 11.29
C VAL A 35 7.32 26.13 10.83
N ARG A 36 7.41 25.48 9.67
CA ARG A 36 8.66 25.07 9.04
C ARG A 36 8.82 25.74 7.68
N LYS A 37 10.04 26.12 7.32
CA LYS A 37 10.37 26.65 6.00
C LYS A 37 11.09 25.56 5.20
N ILE A 38 10.59 25.29 4.01
CA ILE A 38 11.19 24.34 3.08
C ILE A 38 11.62 25.07 1.82
N ASP A 39 12.82 24.75 1.33
CA ASP A 39 13.30 25.22 0.04
C ASP A 39 12.78 24.28 -1.06
N MET A 40 11.82 24.77 -1.85
CA MET A 40 11.30 24.04 -3.01
C MET A 40 11.88 24.59 -4.30
N LYS A 41 12.14 23.69 -5.24
CA LYS A 41 12.56 24.06 -6.60
C LYS A 41 11.29 24.25 -7.44
N SER A 42 11.09 25.47 -7.91
CA SER A 42 10.01 25.81 -8.83
C SER A 42 10.61 26.12 -10.21
N ILE A 43 9.84 25.85 -11.25
CA ILE A 43 10.23 26.16 -12.64
C ILE A 43 9.41 27.38 -13.07
N ASP A 44 10.08 28.40 -13.62
CA ASP A 44 9.43 29.57 -14.17
C ASP A 44 8.88 29.31 -15.57
N ASP A 45 7.97 30.14 -16.07
CA ASP A 45 7.38 30.03 -17.43
C ASP A 45 8.45 30.02 -18.54
N GLU A 46 9.63 30.56 -18.26
CA GLU A 46 10.79 30.56 -19.15
C GLU A 46 11.66 29.28 -19.05
N GLY A 47 11.31 28.32 -18.16
CA GLY A 47 12.04 27.08 -17.95
C GLY A 47 13.25 27.19 -17.00
N ASN A 48 13.45 28.32 -16.32
CA ASN A 48 14.54 28.49 -15.35
C ASN A 48 14.13 27.89 -13.99
N ILE A 49 15.05 27.16 -13.36
CA ILE A 49 14.85 26.59 -12.03
C ILE A 49 15.27 27.61 -10.97
N TYR A 50 14.34 27.98 -10.10
CA TYR A 50 14.62 28.84 -8.96
C TYR A 50 14.21 28.20 -7.64
N ASN A 51 14.92 28.55 -6.55
CA ASN A 51 14.59 28.08 -5.22
C ASN A 51 13.55 29.02 -4.61
N ASN A 52 12.36 28.48 -4.35
CA ASN A 52 11.31 29.18 -3.63
C ASN A 52 11.24 28.67 -2.18
N LYS A 53 11.10 29.61 -1.22
CA LYS A 53 10.90 29.26 0.20
C LYS A 53 9.43 29.16 0.49
N GLN A 54 8.96 27.96 0.71
CA GLN A 54 7.59 27.70 1.12
C GLN A 54 7.49 27.55 2.64
N VAL A 55 6.44 28.10 3.20
CA VAL A 55 6.15 27.97 4.64
C VAL A 55 5.12 26.86 4.79
N ILE A 56 5.47 25.84 5.54
CA ILE A 56 4.62 24.70 5.82
C ILE A 56 4.26 24.71 7.31
N LEU A 57 3.05 24.32 7.61
CA LEU A 57 2.53 24.15 8.97
C LEU A 57 2.49 22.66 9.28
N ASP A 58 3.40 22.19 10.15
CA ASP A 58 3.38 20.83 10.66
C ASP A 58 2.47 20.76 11.89
N THR A 59 1.59 19.77 11.97
CA THR A 59 0.68 19.56 13.09
C THR A 59 1.11 18.37 13.94
N SER A 60 0.91 18.44 15.25
CA SER A 60 1.04 17.30 16.16
C SER A 60 -0.34 16.69 16.37
N GLY A 61 -0.55 15.50 15.87
CA GLY A 61 -1.85 14.82 15.82
C GLY A 61 -2.42 14.81 14.42
N THR A 62 -3.42 13.95 14.20
CA THR A 62 -4.04 13.70 12.90
C THR A 62 -5.53 14.01 12.93
N ASN A 63 -6.01 14.81 11.99
CA ASN A 63 -7.41 15.02 11.67
C ASN A 63 -7.50 15.70 10.30
N LEU A 64 -7.38 14.90 9.25
CA LEU A 64 -7.33 15.41 7.88
C LEU A 64 -8.65 16.08 7.46
N ILE A 65 -9.78 15.49 7.80
CA ILE A 65 -11.12 16.00 7.39
C ILE A 65 -11.35 17.41 7.88
N ASP A 66 -11.16 17.65 9.18
CA ASP A 66 -11.43 18.98 9.77
C ASP A 66 -10.39 20.02 9.33
N VAL A 67 -9.17 19.60 9.02
CA VAL A 67 -8.12 20.46 8.47
C VAL A 67 -8.46 20.90 7.06
N LEU A 68 -8.83 19.95 6.18
CA LEU A 68 -9.23 20.25 4.80
C LEU A 68 -10.48 21.13 4.70
N ALA A 69 -11.36 21.08 5.70
CA ALA A 69 -12.55 21.92 5.75
C ALA A 69 -12.27 23.40 6.10
N ARG A 70 -11.02 23.77 6.41
CA ARG A 70 -10.67 25.17 6.77
C ARG A 70 -10.42 26.02 5.52
N GLU A 71 -10.98 27.24 5.49
CA GLU A 71 -10.90 28.16 4.34
C GLU A 71 -9.47 28.61 3.99
N ASN A 72 -8.53 28.58 4.96
CA ASN A 72 -7.16 29.06 4.77
C ASN A 72 -6.13 27.93 4.56
N VAL A 73 -6.58 26.73 4.27
CA VAL A 73 -5.72 25.55 4.04
C VAL A 73 -5.68 25.24 2.55
N ASP A 74 -4.48 25.03 2.03
CA ASP A 74 -4.27 24.52 0.68
C ASP A 74 -4.54 23.00 0.66
N THR A 75 -5.73 22.64 0.16
CA THR A 75 -6.22 21.26 0.15
C THR A 75 -5.44 20.35 -0.80
N GLU A 76 -4.84 20.91 -1.85
CA GLU A 76 -4.11 20.14 -2.85
C GLU A 76 -2.74 19.68 -2.33
N ASN A 77 -2.09 20.51 -1.49
CA ASN A 77 -0.76 20.24 -0.96
C ASN A 77 -0.75 19.79 0.51
N THR A 78 -1.92 19.56 1.11
CA THR A 78 -2.03 19.09 2.49
C THR A 78 -2.02 17.57 2.52
N ILE A 79 -1.05 17.01 3.22
CA ILE A 79 -0.84 15.57 3.40
C ILE A 79 -0.87 15.20 4.88
N SER A 80 -1.32 13.96 5.16
CA SER A 80 -1.22 13.33 6.48
C SER A 80 -0.27 12.13 6.40
N ASN A 81 0.53 11.92 7.43
CA ASN A 81 1.38 10.73 7.56
C ASN A 81 0.61 9.51 8.12
N ASP A 82 -0.65 9.69 8.54
CA ASP A 82 -1.52 8.57 8.90
C ASP A 82 -2.16 7.98 7.64
N ILE A 83 -1.61 6.86 7.20
CA ILE A 83 -2.01 6.20 5.95
C ILE A 83 -3.47 5.72 6.01
N TYR A 84 -3.94 5.28 7.19
CA TYR A 84 -5.32 4.82 7.34
C TYR A 84 -6.32 5.97 7.26
N GLU A 85 -5.99 7.12 7.86
CA GLU A 85 -6.81 8.31 7.73
C GLU A 85 -6.91 8.77 6.27
N VAL A 86 -5.79 8.75 5.56
CA VAL A 86 -5.76 9.09 4.13
C VAL A 86 -6.57 8.08 3.30
N LEU A 87 -6.48 6.80 3.62
CA LEU A 87 -7.29 5.77 2.97
C LEU A 87 -8.78 6.03 3.13
N ASP A 88 -9.21 6.37 4.33
CA ASP A 88 -10.63 6.59 4.65
C ASP A 88 -11.18 7.89 4.03
N VAL A 89 -10.36 8.95 3.95
CA VAL A 89 -10.78 10.28 3.45
C VAL A 89 -10.60 10.42 1.95
N LEU A 90 -9.42 10.06 1.42
CA LEU A 90 -9.02 10.30 0.03
C LEU A 90 -9.00 9.03 -0.83
N GLY A 91 -9.04 7.86 -0.20
CA GLY A 91 -9.04 6.58 -0.88
C GLY A 91 -7.66 5.94 -1.09
N ILE A 92 -7.66 4.74 -1.71
CA ILE A 92 -6.49 3.88 -1.79
C ILE A 92 -5.35 4.43 -2.66
N GLU A 93 -5.67 5.18 -3.71
CA GLU A 93 -4.64 5.74 -4.58
C GLU A 93 -3.83 6.85 -3.89
N ALA A 94 -4.50 7.69 -3.09
CA ALA A 94 -3.83 8.70 -2.28
C ALA A 94 -2.96 8.03 -1.20
N ALA A 95 -3.48 7.04 -0.50
CA ALA A 95 -2.74 6.26 0.49
C ALA A 95 -1.52 5.55 -0.13
N ARG A 96 -1.64 5.05 -1.36
CA ARG A 96 -0.55 4.47 -2.13
C ARG A 96 0.59 5.46 -2.38
N LEU A 97 0.26 6.68 -2.80
CA LEU A 97 1.27 7.73 -3.07
C LEU A 97 2.01 8.12 -1.80
N ILE A 98 1.27 8.37 -0.72
CA ILE A 98 1.87 8.74 0.57
C ILE A 98 2.74 7.60 1.11
N LEU A 99 2.28 6.36 1.03
CA LEU A 99 3.07 5.20 1.45
C LEU A 99 4.38 5.09 0.67
N MET A 100 4.36 5.39 -0.64
CA MET A 100 5.56 5.40 -1.47
C MET A 100 6.53 6.51 -1.07
N GLU A 101 6.04 7.72 -0.79
CA GLU A 101 6.85 8.86 -0.35
C GLU A 101 7.49 8.59 1.01
N GLU A 102 6.74 8.09 1.98
CA GLU A 102 7.25 7.74 3.32
C GLU A 102 8.33 6.66 3.27
N PHE A 103 8.17 5.63 2.43
CA PHE A 103 9.23 4.63 2.22
C PHE A 103 10.49 5.24 1.61
N LEU A 104 10.34 6.12 0.62
CA LEU A 104 11.48 6.80 0.00
C LEU A 104 12.22 7.67 1.01
N ASP A 105 11.50 8.44 1.81
CA ASP A 105 12.07 9.32 2.83
C ASP A 105 12.84 8.53 3.89
N VAL A 106 12.31 7.40 4.34
CA VAL A 106 13.01 6.52 5.30
C VAL A 106 14.31 5.96 4.69
N ILE A 107 14.29 5.53 3.43
CA ILE A 107 15.47 4.97 2.76
C ILE A 107 16.53 6.05 2.52
N ILE A 108 16.12 7.24 2.09
CA ILE A 108 17.02 8.38 1.87
C ILE A 108 17.62 8.84 3.20
N SER A 109 16.82 8.92 4.26
CA SER A 109 17.30 9.30 5.59
C SER A 109 18.27 8.29 6.18
N ALA A 110 18.13 7.00 5.82
CA ALA A 110 19.09 5.95 6.16
C ALA A 110 20.40 6.02 5.33
N GLY A 111 20.54 7.00 4.42
CA GLY A 111 21.73 7.18 3.59
C GLY A 111 21.85 6.22 2.41
N SER A 112 20.79 5.48 2.09
CA SER A 112 20.72 4.55 0.97
C SER A 112 20.04 5.22 -0.24
N SER A 113 20.49 4.89 -1.45
CA SER A 113 19.81 5.28 -2.68
C SER A 113 19.24 4.04 -3.35
N LEU A 114 17.92 4.00 -3.51
CA LEU A 114 17.23 2.92 -4.19
C LEU A 114 16.42 3.49 -5.37
N ASN A 115 16.31 2.72 -6.46
CA ASN A 115 15.45 3.13 -7.55
C ASN A 115 13.98 3.09 -7.08
N PRO A 116 13.21 4.19 -7.22
CA PRO A 116 11.81 4.28 -6.79
C PRO A 116 10.89 3.18 -7.33
N ARG A 117 11.26 2.58 -8.48
CA ARG A 117 10.47 1.51 -9.09
C ARG A 117 10.37 0.25 -8.22
N HIS A 118 11.40 -0.05 -7.42
CA HIS A 118 11.37 -1.19 -6.49
C HIS A 118 10.35 -0.95 -5.38
N ILE A 119 10.31 0.28 -4.85
CA ILE A 119 9.34 0.68 -3.82
C ILE A 119 7.94 0.71 -4.42
N GLN A 120 7.80 1.19 -5.65
CA GLN A 120 6.53 1.20 -6.35
C GLN A 120 5.91 -0.20 -6.43
N VAL A 121 6.69 -1.22 -6.84
CA VAL A 121 6.21 -2.61 -6.90
C VAL A 121 5.79 -3.12 -5.52
N LEU A 122 6.54 -2.78 -4.47
CA LEU A 122 6.21 -3.14 -3.10
C LEU A 122 4.87 -2.52 -2.68
N VAL A 123 4.72 -1.22 -2.85
CA VAL A 123 3.52 -0.47 -2.49
C VAL A 123 2.31 -0.91 -3.32
N ASP A 124 2.48 -1.16 -4.62
CA ASP A 124 1.44 -1.71 -5.49
C ASP A 124 0.92 -3.05 -4.96
N THR A 125 1.82 -3.92 -4.50
CA THR A 125 1.44 -5.19 -3.89
C THR A 125 0.68 -5.00 -2.59
N MET A 126 1.06 -4.01 -1.76
CA MET A 126 0.40 -3.71 -0.49
C MET A 126 -1.01 -3.15 -0.67
N THR A 127 -1.25 -2.42 -1.75
CA THR A 127 -2.51 -1.69 -1.99
C THR A 127 -3.43 -2.33 -3.03
N PHE A 128 -2.98 -3.38 -3.70
CA PHE A 128 -3.70 -4.06 -4.79
C PHE A 128 -5.12 -4.50 -4.42
N SER A 129 -5.34 -4.92 -3.19
CA SER A 129 -6.65 -5.41 -2.71
C SER A 129 -7.68 -4.30 -2.44
N GLY A 130 -7.30 -3.02 -2.57
CA GLY A 130 -8.12 -1.87 -2.15
C GLY A 130 -8.04 -1.54 -0.66
N ASN A 131 -7.36 -2.36 0.11
CA ASN A 131 -7.01 -2.13 1.51
C ASN A 131 -5.50 -2.25 1.67
N ILE A 132 -4.97 -1.62 2.71
CA ILE A 132 -3.55 -1.72 3.00
C ILE A 132 -3.25 -3.08 3.62
N MET A 133 -2.40 -3.84 2.94
CA MET A 133 -1.95 -5.16 3.37
C MET A 133 -0.51 -5.09 3.87
N SER A 134 -0.25 -5.59 5.06
CA SER A 134 1.12 -5.73 5.55
C SER A 134 1.85 -6.84 4.80
N ILE A 135 3.14 -6.63 4.50
CA ILE A 135 4.00 -7.68 3.93
C ILE A 135 4.69 -8.41 5.08
N ASP A 136 3.89 -9.10 5.85
CA ASP A 136 4.31 -10.06 6.85
C ASP A 136 3.50 -11.36 6.70
N ARG A 137 3.79 -12.35 7.53
CA ARG A 137 3.06 -13.63 7.54
C ARG A 137 1.54 -13.44 7.68
N PHE A 138 1.08 -12.47 8.46
CA PHE A 138 -0.35 -12.24 8.69
C PHE A 138 -1.04 -11.64 7.47
N GLY A 139 -0.41 -10.68 6.81
CA GLY A 139 -0.93 -10.06 5.60
C GLY A 139 -0.93 -11.02 4.41
N ILE A 140 0.19 -11.71 4.16
CA ILE A 140 0.33 -12.65 3.04
C ILE A 140 -0.61 -13.84 3.21
N ASN A 141 -0.81 -14.34 4.44
CA ASN A 141 -1.73 -15.45 4.69
C ASN A 141 -3.20 -15.09 4.42
N ARG A 142 -3.57 -13.82 4.51
CA ARG A 142 -4.93 -13.33 4.18
C ARG A 142 -5.11 -13.04 2.70
N SER A 143 -4.04 -12.96 1.95
CA SER A 143 -4.10 -12.70 0.51
C SER A 143 -4.52 -13.94 -0.29
N ASN A 144 -4.89 -13.72 -1.55
CA ASN A 144 -5.32 -14.79 -2.47
C ASN A 144 -4.15 -15.49 -3.18
N TYR A 145 -2.97 -15.53 -2.55
CA TYR A 145 -1.85 -16.35 -3.05
C TYR A 145 -2.12 -17.84 -2.85
N GLY A 146 -1.56 -18.65 -3.73
CA GLY A 146 -1.65 -20.11 -3.62
C GLY A 146 -0.95 -20.63 -2.34
N PRO A 147 -1.39 -21.80 -1.83
CA PRO A 147 -0.85 -22.39 -0.61
C PRO A 147 0.66 -22.64 -0.65
N ILE A 148 1.21 -22.95 -1.81
CA ILE A 148 2.65 -23.20 -1.98
C ILE A 148 3.45 -21.90 -1.82
N ALA A 149 2.96 -20.79 -2.38
CA ALA A 149 3.59 -19.48 -2.22
C ALA A 149 3.57 -19.03 -0.76
N LYS A 150 2.44 -19.21 -0.05
CA LYS A 150 2.33 -18.92 1.39
C LYS A 150 3.28 -19.78 2.21
N ALA A 151 3.34 -21.08 1.94
CA ALA A 151 4.24 -22.01 2.63
C ALA A 151 5.72 -21.71 2.38
N SER A 152 6.09 -21.20 1.19
CA SER A 152 7.47 -20.83 0.88
C SER A 152 7.94 -19.57 1.58
N PHE A 153 7.02 -18.71 2.01
CA PHE A 153 7.35 -17.46 2.70
C PHE A 153 7.67 -17.69 4.18
N GLU A 154 6.69 -18.15 4.95
CA GLU A 154 6.83 -18.46 6.38
C GLU A 154 5.79 -19.52 6.80
N GLU A 155 6.00 -20.16 7.96
CA GLU A 155 5.05 -21.11 8.56
C GLU A 155 4.64 -22.27 7.64
N MET A 156 5.63 -22.87 6.97
CA MET A 156 5.41 -23.89 5.95
C MET A 156 4.47 -25.01 6.41
N THR A 157 4.72 -25.59 7.58
CA THR A 157 3.95 -26.72 8.13
C THR A 157 2.49 -26.35 8.36
N ASP A 158 2.24 -25.19 8.95
CA ASP A 158 0.89 -24.75 9.30
C ASP A 158 0.08 -24.42 8.03
N GLN A 159 0.72 -23.78 7.04
CA GLN A 159 0.07 -23.46 5.77
C GLN A 159 -0.27 -24.73 4.96
N LEU A 160 0.64 -25.68 4.88
CA LEU A 160 0.38 -26.95 4.20
C LEU A 160 -0.66 -27.80 4.94
N TYR A 161 -0.62 -27.81 6.28
CA TYR A 161 -1.61 -28.50 7.09
C TYR A 161 -3.01 -27.91 6.90
N ARG A 162 -3.12 -26.58 6.93
CA ARG A 162 -4.37 -25.88 6.68
C ARG A 162 -4.90 -26.16 5.27
N SER A 163 -4.06 -26.06 4.27
CA SER A 163 -4.42 -26.32 2.88
C SER A 163 -4.90 -27.76 2.67
N ALA A 164 -4.28 -28.73 3.35
CA ALA A 164 -4.70 -30.12 3.31
C ALA A 164 -6.07 -30.34 3.94
N ILE A 165 -6.35 -29.67 5.09
CA ILE A 165 -7.66 -29.79 5.76
C ILE A 165 -8.79 -29.21 4.88
N PHE A 166 -8.55 -28.03 4.28
CA PHE A 166 -9.56 -27.35 3.47
C PHE A 166 -9.58 -27.80 2.00
N GLY A 167 -8.66 -28.64 1.58
CA GLY A 167 -8.57 -29.12 0.19
C GLY A 167 -8.28 -27.97 -0.79
N GLU A 168 -7.44 -26.98 -0.39
CA GLU A 168 -7.11 -25.85 -1.24
C GLU A 168 -6.32 -26.32 -2.47
N ILE A 169 -6.66 -25.76 -3.64
CA ILE A 169 -6.00 -26.08 -4.91
C ILE A 169 -5.05 -24.96 -5.28
N ASP A 170 -3.79 -25.30 -5.54
CA ASP A 170 -2.82 -24.35 -6.10
C ASP A 170 -2.77 -24.48 -7.63
N ASN A 171 -3.03 -23.40 -8.32
CA ASN A 171 -2.97 -23.35 -9.78
C ASN A 171 -1.55 -23.24 -10.34
N CYS A 172 -0.54 -23.15 -9.49
CA CYS A 172 0.88 -23.01 -9.83
C CYS A 172 1.20 -21.92 -10.86
N LYS A 173 0.42 -20.81 -10.81
CA LYS A 173 0.65 -19.66 -11.70
C LYS A 173 1.71 -18.68 -11.17
N GLY A 174 2.02 -18.73 -9.89
CA GLY A 174 2.98 -17.86 -9.24
C GLY A 174 4.43 -18.29 -9.49
N VAL A 175 5.34 -17.33 -9.45
CA VAL A 175 6.78 -17.58 -9.63
C VAL A 175 7.32 -18.53 -8.55
N SER A 176 6.96 -18.31 -7.28
CA SER A 176 7.43 -19.12 -6.16
C SER A 176 7.02 -20.60 -6.28
N ALA A 177 5.77 -20.86 -6.69
CA ALA A 177 5.29 -22.22 -6.88
C ALA A 177 6.01 -22.94 -8.03
N ASN A 178 6.20 -22.26 -9.17
CA ASN A 178 6.90 -22.82 -10.31
C ASN A 178 8.37 -23.12 -10.00
N VAL A 179 9.06 -22.20 -9.33
CA VAL A 179 10.46 -22.40 -8.91
C VAL A 179 10.59 -23.59 -7.96
N LEU A 180 9.66 -23.74 -7.02
CA LEU A 180 9.66 -24.84 -6.06
C LEU A 180 9.51 -26.20 -6.75
N PHE A 181 8.71 -26.27 -7.82
CA PHE A 181 8.51 -27.49 -8.62
C PHE A 181 9.52 -27.66 -9.77
N GLY A 182 10.47 -26.74 -9.94
CA GLY A 182 11.44 -26.77 -11.03
C GLY A 182 10.84 -26.51 -12.41
N GLN A 183 9.72 -25.81 -12.46
CA GLN A 183 9.05 -25.40 -13.70
C GLN A 183 9.46 -23.97 -14.07
N GLU A 184 9.34 -23.62 -15.34
CA GLU A 184 9.53 -22.25 -15.80
C GLU A 184 8.39 -21.36 -15.28
N ALA A 185 8.77 -20.17 -14.79
CA ALA A 185 7.77 -19.20 -14.32
C ALA A 185 7.08 -18.54 -15.52
N ASN A 186 5.75 -18.39 -15.45
CA ASN A 186 4.94 -17.72 -16.47
C ASN A 186 5.11 -16.19 -16.45
N CYS A 187 6.36 -15.73 -16.58
CA CYS A 187 6.70 -14.30 -16.61
C CYS A 187 7.85 -14.02 -17.59
N GLY A 188 7.93 -12.79 -18.09
CA GLY A 188 8.94 -12.40 -19.06
C GLY A 188 8.82 -13.20 -20.36
N THR A 189 9.90 -13.80 -20.81
CA THR A 189 9.94 -14.63 -22.04
C THR A 189 9.17 -15.95 -21.92
N GLY A 190 8.91 -16.43 -20.70
CA GLY A 190 8.11 -17.62 -20.43
C GLY A 190 6.60 -17.39 -20.33
N CYS A 191 6.11 -16.16 -20.59
CA CYS A 191 4.67 -15.86 -20.53
C CYS A 191 3.89 -16.29 -21.77
N CYS A 192 4.57 -16.56 -22.88
CA CYS A 192 3.96 -17.03 -24.14
C CYS A 192 4.85 -18.04 -24.83
N ASP A 193 4.23 -19.02 -25.47
CA ASP A 193 4.90 -19.97 -26.33
C ASP A 193 4.87 -19.49 -27.78
N ILE A 194 5.97 -19.69 -28.48
CA ILE A 194 6.04 -19.41 -29.92
C ILE A 194 5.81 -20.74 -30.67
N LEU A 195 4.66 -20.84 -31.31
CA LEU A 195 4.33 -22.00 -32.13
C LEU A 195 4.62 -21.69 -33.60
N PHE A 196 5.21 -22.68 -34.27
CA PHE A 196 5.43 -22.60 -35.71
C PHE A 196 4.11 -22.88 -36.44
N ASP A 197 3.67 -21.91 -37.27
CA ASP A 197 2.48 -22.10 -38.11
C ASP A 197 2.82 -22.89 -39.37
N GLU A 198 2.72 -24.19 -39.26
CA GLU A 198 3.00 -25.13 -40.35
C GLU A 198 2.09 -24.87 -41.56
N SER A 199 0.82 -24.58 -41.32
CA SER A 199 -0.17 -24.35 -42.40
C SER A 199 0.19 -23.15 -43.24
N ARG A 200 0.60 -22.08 -42.64
CA ARG A 200 1.03 -20.87 -43.33
C ARG A 200 2.34 -21.04 -44.04
N PHE A 201 3.29 -21.70 -43.39
CA PHE A 201 4.59 -22.01 -44.01
C PHE A 201 4.47 -22.87 -45.26
N PHE A 202 3.64 -23.90 -45.22
CA PHE A 202 3.43 -24.76 -46.40
C PHE A 202 2.65 -24.05 -47.52
N ALA A 203 1.68 -23.19 -47.16
CA ALA A 203 0.94 -22.40 -48.14
C ALA A 203 1.83 -21.37 -48.88
N GLU A 204 2.71 -20.70 -48.14
CA GLU A 204 3.65 -19.69 -48.68
C GLU A 204 4.77 -20.33 -49.55
N ASN A 205 5.19 -21.55 -49.21
CA ASN A 205 6.24 -22.27 -49.96
C ASN A 205 5.71 -23.23 -51.01
N GLY A 206 4.40 -23.23 -51.29
CA GLY A 206 3.80 -24.02 -52.35
C GLY A 206 3.72 -25.53 -52.10
N TYR A 207 3.89 -25.96 -50.83
CA TYR A 207 3.73 -27.37 -50.47
C TYR A 207 2.26 -27.71 -50.21
N ASN A 208 1.71 -28.67 -50.91
CA ASN A 208 0.36 -29.17 -50.67
C ASN A 208 0.33 -30.18 -49.55
N MET A 209 -0.37 -29.88 -48.46
CA MET A 209 -0.53 -30.76 -47.26
C MET A 209 -1.21 -32.13 -47.60
N LYS A 210 -1.76 -32.32 -48.81
CA LYS A 210 -2.52 -33.53 -49.14
C LYS A 210 -1.68 -34.75 -49.47
N GLU A 211 -0.36 -34.63 -49.52
CA GLU A 211 0.50 -35.73 -49.95
C GLU A 211 1.26 -36.43 -48.79
N HIS A 212 1.12 -36.00 -47.53
CA HIS A 212 1.82 -36.53 -46.38
C HIS A 212 0.96 -37.00 -45.21
N THR A 213 -0.28 -37.41 -45.46
CA THR A 213 -1.04 -38.17 -44.45
C THR A 213 -0.78 -39.65 -44.70
N ILE A 214 0.18 -40.23 -44.00
CA ILE A 214 0.34 -41.67 -43.82
C ILE A 214 -0.35 -42.11 -42.54
#